data_0684547c742d5d776c5cefc4b45645f1
#
_entry.id   0684547c742d5d776c5cefc4b45645f1
#
_cell.length_a   1.000
_cell.length_b   1.000
_cell.length_c   1.000
_cell.angle_alpha   90.00
_cell.angle_beta   90.00
_cell.angle_gamma   90.00
#
_symmetry.space_group_name_H-M   'P 1'
#
loop_
_entity.id
_entity.type
_entity.pdbx_description
1 polymer ?
#
loop_
_entity_poly.entity_id
_entity_poly.type
_entity_poly.pdbx_seq_one_letter_code
_entity_poly.pdbx_strand_id
1 'polypeptide(L)'
;MSKTGRLYSTFVLGIFLIPSLVFADLDADVSTGRKLLAEGDAQADKGNTTEAVVLYKRAFEQLLPGMRKLPFKHEVNRDVTNREDMSAMLIKEIDAEMTPAEFRANELGMKVLGLLPRNFNLKETMVKVYSEEIAAFYDTKTKTMHLIKEPAAKTEKAPTFLERLLGKKAGFDKDENKTVIAHELTHALADQNFNLDKMQSAIKGDDDRDLALSALIEGEATLTMFGAQMEDWTGVEAPKMPAAGLDRVFSLMMPFMPMAGGASLREAPVVLSETMIFPYLRGLVFCAHLTNEGGWSALSEAYRRPPLSTEQILHPEKYKEKPDPPTAIDLGKLEAGEGWKELGRNVVGEMQLGILLRRHGGKKAAAGWDGDRFAVFEGPNDRLGLVWFSTWDSGEDAREFERGYTDFQKTKVSAEADGAADAVQKLAKDAVPHIERRGHDVVVVEGFSPETTGTLVDAAFRASKTEMTHETPSKDESK
;
A
#
# COMPACT_ATOMS: atom_id res chain seq x y z
N MET A 1 -8.51 -51.59 43.95
CA MET A 1 -7.95 -50.86 45.08
C MET A 1 -7.32 -49.59 44.52
N SER A 2 -8.07 -48.56 44.31
CA SER A 2 -8.40 -47.43 45.20
C SER A 2 -7.16 -46.74 45.79
N LYS A 3 -6.83 -45.57 45.27
CA LYS A 3 -6.51 -44.39 46.08
C LYS A 3 -6.71 -43.12 45.26
N THR A 4 -7.79 -42.43 45.62
CA THR A 4 -8.15 -41.04 45.29
C THR A 4 -7.16 -40.09 45.97
N GLY A 5 -6.55 -39.18 45.22
CA GLY A 5 -5.84 -38.04 45.74
C GLY A 5 -6.49 -36.77 45.23
N ARG A 6 -7.18 -36.05 46.12
CA ARG A 6 -7.70 -34.70 45.88
C ARG A 6 -6.52 -33.72 45.79
N LEU A 7 -6.41 -32.98 44.71
CA LEU A 7 -5.59 -31.76 44.61
C LEU A 7 -6.48 -30.54 44.78
N TYR A 8 -6.18 -29.78 45.81
CA TYR A 8 -6.78 -28.47 46.06
C TYR A 8 -6.26 -27.47 45.09
N SER A 9 -7.14 -26.86 44.29
CA SER A 9 -6.88 -25.72 43.45
C SER A 9 -6.82 -24.47 44.34
N THR A 10 -5.63 -23.92 44.49
CA THR A 10 -5.43 -22.59 45.09
C THR A 10 -5.57 -21.56 43.99
N PHE A 11 -6.68 -20.85 43.97
CA PHE A 11 -6.87 -19.66 43.15
C PHE A 11 -5.96 -18.54 43.70
N VAL A 12 -4.85 -18.25 43.02
CA VAL A 12 -4.10 -17.01 43.21
C VAL A 12 -4.74 -15.95 42.33
N LEU A 13 -5.50 -15.05 42.96
CA LEU A 13 -5.99 -13.83 42.36
C LEU A 13 -4.78 -12.90 42.14
N GLY A 14 -4.15 -12.98 40.97
CA GLY A 14 -3.15 -12.04 40.54
C GLY A 14 -3.84 -10.72 40.22
N ILE A 15 -3.81 -9.79 41.14
CA ILE A 15 -4.10 -8.38 40.87
C ILE A 15 -3.00 -7.90 39.95
N PHE A 16 -3.28 -7.76 38.67
CA PHE A 16 -2.47 -6.99 37.76
C PHE A 16 -2.56 -5.52 38.18
N LEU A 17 -1.67 -5.10 39.05
CA LEU A 17 -1.28 -3.72 39.18
C LEU A 17 -0.60 -3.33 37.88
N ILE A 18 -1.35 -2.76 36.93
CA ILE A 18 -0.77 -1.99 35.82
C ILE A 18 -0.06 -0.82 36.48
N PRO A 19 1.25 -0.67 36.35
CA PRO A 19 1.95 0.38 37.04
C PRO A 19 1.48 1.73 36.51
N SER A 20 0.87 2.52 37.36
CA SER A 20 0.57 3.95 37.11
C SER A 20 1.83 4.79 36.82
N LEU A 21 2.99 4.23 37.02
CA LEU A 21 4.30 4.81 36.71
C LEU A 21 4.55 5.00 35.21
N VAL A 22 3.96 4.17 34.32
CA VAL A 22 4.17 4.29 32.87
C VAL A 22 3.52 5.55 32.31
N PHE A 23 2.40 5.99 32.86
CA PHE A 23 1.67 7.17 32.35
C PHE A 23 2.26 8.50 32.82
N ALA A 24 2.86 8.56 34.00
CA ALA A 24 3.54 9.76 34.50
C ALA A 24 4.84 10.07 33.72
N ASP A 25 5.53 9.03 33.23
CA ASP A 25 6.73 9.18 32.36
C ASP A 25 6.35 9.71 30.97
N LEU A 26 5.23 9.28 30.39
CA LEU A 26 4.80 9.68 29.04
C LEU A 26 4.46 11.18 28.93
N ASP A 27 3.88 11.80 29.96
CA ASP A 27 3.63 13.25 30.00
C ASP A 27 4.94 14.05 30.15
N ALA A 28 5.92 13.53 30.90
CA ALA A 28 7.25 14.10 31.01
C ALA A 28 7.99 14.03 29.66
N ASP A 29 7.85 12.95 28.93
CA ASP A 29 8.45 12.74 27.61
C ASP A 29 7.87 13.71 26.57
N VAL A 30 6.57 13.94 26.55
CA VAL A 30 5.92 14.94 25.68
C VAL A 30 6.45 16.35 25.97
N SER A 31 6.58 16.74 27.26
CA SER A 31 7.14 18.06 27.64
C SER A 31 8.60 18.21 27.21
N THR A 32 9.39 17.15 27.37
CA THR A 32 10.80 17.12 26.96
C THR A 32 10.93 17.21 25.43
N GLY A 33 10.14 16.43 24.70
CA GLY A 33 10.13 16.46 23.25
C GLY A 33 9.82 17.85 22.68
N ARG A 34 8.86 18.57 23.26
CA ARG A 34 8.54 19.94 22.83
C ARG A 34 9.67 20.93 23.08
N LYS A 35 10.38 20.82 24.18
CA LYS A 35 11.57 21.65 24.46
C LYS A 35 12.63 21.40 23.39
N LEU A 36 12.86 20.13 23.04
CA LEU A 36 13.82 19.76 22.00
C LEU A 36 13.40 20.27 20.60
N LEU A 37 12.11 20.30 20.26
CA LEU A 37 11.64 20.94 19.02
C LEU A 37 11.98 22.43 18.99
N ALA A 38 11.68 23.15 20.07
CA ALA A 38 11.97 24.59 20.17
C ALA A 38 13.49 24.87 20.12
N GLU A 39 14.32 24.03 20.75
CA GLU A 39 15.77 24.11 20.66
C GLU A 39 16.26 23.85 19.23
N GLY A 40 15.68 22.86 18.55
CA GLY A 40 15.94 22.56 17.14
C GLY A 40 15.62 23.74 16.23
N ASP A 41 14.46 24.37 16.41
CA ASP A 41 14.06 25.58 15.68
C ASP A 41 15.05 26.71 15.88
N ALA A 42 15.50 26.92 17.14
CA ALA A 42 16.48 27.94 17.46
C ALA A 42 17.88 27.67 16.82
N GLN A 43 18.25 26.40 16.61
CA GLN A 43 19.48 26.05 15.90
C GLN A 43 19.30 26.24 14.38
N ALA A 44 18.16 25.86 13.83
CA ALA A 44 17.83 26.08 12.41
C ALA A 44 17.88 27.57 12.05
N ASP A 45 17.30 28.44 12.88
CA ASP A 45 17.29 29.89 12.70
C ASP A 45 18.70 30.53 12.75
N LYS A 46 19.66 29.83 13.40
CA LYS A 46 21.10 30.22 13.42
C LYS A 46 21.88 29.64 12.23
N GLY A 47 21.24 28.84 11.36
CA GLY A 47 21.88 28.13 10.26
C GLY A 47 22.58 26.81 10.64
N ASN A 48 22.45 26.36 11.91
CA ASN A 48 23.01 25.12 12.41
C ASN A 48 22.13 23.93 12.05
N THR A 49 21.93 23.68 10.76
CA THR A 49 20.95 22.71 10.24
C THR A 49 21.20 21.28 10.69
N THR A 50 22.45 20.84 10.79
CA THR A 50 22.81 19.49 11.26
C THR A 50 22.39 19.28 12.72
N GLU A 51 22.63 20.24 13.60
CA GLU A 51 22.24 20.18 14.99
C GLU A 51 20.71 20.23 15.15
N ALA A 52 20.04 21.05 14.33
CA ALA A 52 18.58 21.11 14.30
C ALA A 52 17.96 19.74 13.99
N VAL A 53 18.45 19.04 12.97
CA VAL A 53 17.98 17.69 12.58
C VAL A 53 18.20 16.67 13.71
N VAL A 54 19.32 16.74 14.44
CA VAL A 54 19.58 15.88 15.61
C VAL A 54 18.55 16.13 16.71
N LEU A 55 18.27 17.41 16.99
CA LEU A 55 17.31 17.80 18.01
C LEU A 55 15.89 17.40 17.63
N TYR A 56 15.47 17.55 16.36
CA TYR A 56 14.17 17.10 15.87
C TYR A 56 14.01 15.58 16.01
N LYS A 57 15.01 14.78 15.63
CA LYS A 57 14.98 13.33 15.83
C LYS A 57 14.77 12.99 17.31
N ARG A 58 15.59 13.54 18.20
CA ARG A 58 15.46 13.31 19.64
C ARG A 58 14.11 13.76 20.19
N ALA A 59 13.56 14.84 19.66
CA ALA A 59 12.25 15.35 20.04
C ALA A 59 11.16 14.33 19.74
N PHE A 60 11.13 13.80 18.50
CA PHE A 60 10.11 12.83 18.09
C PHE A 60 10.31 11.45 18.72
N GLU A 61 11.53 11.06 19.07
CA GLU A 61 11.79 9.86 19.87
C GLU A 61 11.19 9.93 21.29
N GLN A 62 10.94 11.15 21.80
CA GLN A 62 10.21 11.36 23.05
C GLN A 62 8.70 11.52 22.81
N LEU A 63 8.30 12.27 21.77
CA LEU A 63 6.90 12.59 21.51
C LEU A 63 6.09 11.37 21.05
N LEU A 64 6.60 10.60 20.09
CA LEU A 64 5.85 9.50 19.46
C LEU A 64 5.44 8.39 20.44
N PRO A 65 6.29 7.93 21.39
CA PRO A 65 5.88 6.98 22.40
C PRO A 65 4.71 7.47 23.26
N GLY A 66 4.75 8.73 23.69
CA GLY A 66 3.68 9.34 24.46
C GLY A 66 2.37 9.42 23.69
N MET A 67 2.45 9.79 22.41
CA MET A 67 1.31 9.89 21.51
C MET A 67 0.66 8.52 21.24
N ARG A 68 1.46 7.58 20.78
CA ARG A 68 0.99 6.27 20.35
C ARG A 68 0.78 5.28 21.50
N LYS A 69 1.28 5.60 22.70
CA LYS A 69 1.35 4.68 23.85
C LYS A 69 2.07 3.38 23.50
N LEU A 70 3.09 3.51 22.66
CA LEU A 70 3.95 2.42 22.19
C LEU A 70 5.41 2.82 22.46
N PRO A 71 6.24 1.96 23.09
CA PRO A 71 7.65 2.28 23.31
C PRO A 71 8.48 2.03 22.06
N PHE A 72 9.53 2.82 21.86
CA PHE A 72 10.66 2.35 21.07
C PHE A 72 11.37 1.24 21.85
N LYS A 73 11.54 0.07 21.23
CA LYS A 73 12.23 -1.09 21.84
C LYS A 73 13.74 -1.03 21.65
N HIS A 74 14.16 -0.29 20.63
CA HIS A 74 15.55 -0.10 20.25
C HIS A 74 15.74 1.33 19.73
N GLU A 75 16.97 1.82 19.84
CA GLU A 75 17.36 3.10 19.21
C GLU A 75 17.18 3.01 17.69
N VAL A 76 16.69 4.08 17.10
CA VAL A 76 16.61 4.21 15.64
C VAL A 76 17.91 4.81 15.14
N ASN A 77 18.67 4.03 14.39
CA ASN A 77 19.89 4.53 13.76
C ASN A 77 19.54 5.59 12.71
N ARG A 78 20.48 6.49 12.43
CA ARG A 78 20.35 7.49 11.39
C ARG A 78 21.57 7.45 10.48
N ASP A 79 21.32 7.44 9.19
CA ASP A 79 22.32 7.59 8.16
C ASP A 79 21.97 8.75 7.22
N VAL A 80 22.95 9.29 6.54
CA VAL A 80 22.78 10.34 5.53
C VAL A 80 23.38 9.83 4.24
N THR A 81 22.53 9.59 3.26
CA THR A 81 22.91 9.06 1.95
C THR A 81 22.72 10.12 0.85
N ASN A 82 23.24 9.85 -0.33
CA ASN A 82 22.96 10.63 -1.52
C ASN A 82 21.99 9.87 -2.45
N ARG A 83 21.48 10.53 -3.49
CA ARG A 83 20.51 9.92 -4.42
C ARG A 83 21.06 8.74 -5.22
N GLU A 84 22.35 8.73 -5.50
CA GLU A 84 23.01 7.68 -6.27
C GLU A 84 23.09 6.38 -5.44
N ASP A 85 23.57 6.48 -4.20
CA ASP A 85 23.60 5.38 -3.25
C ASP A 85 22.17 4.91 -2.92
N MET A 86 21.24 5.85 -2.76
CA MET A 86 19.81 5.54 -2.56
C MET A 86 19.24 4.70 -3.70
N SER A 87 19.50 5.08 -4.95
CA SER A 87 19.04 4.32 -6.13
C SER A 87 19.61 2.89 -6.14
N ALA A 88 20.87 2.73 -5.74
CA ALA A 88 21.49 1.42 -5.61
C ALA A 88 20.87 0.56 -4.50
N MET A 89 20.55 1.18 -3.35
CA MET A 89 19.83 0.51 -2.26
C MET A 89 18.44 0.08 -2.69
N LEU A 90 17.70 0.93 -3.38
CA LEU A 90 16.37 0.64 -3.90
C LEU A 90 16.35 -0.53 -4.89
N ILE A 91 17.30 -0.56 -5.83
CA ILE A 91 17.43 -1.67 -6.78
C ILE A 91 17.67 -2.97 -6.01
N LYS A 92 18.56 -2.94 -5.02
CA LYS A 92 18.88 -4.10 -4.19
C LYS A 92 17.66 -4.57 -3.40
N GLU A 93 16.84 -3.65 -2.91
CA GLU A 93 15.61 -3.97 -2.17
C GLU A 93 14.58 -4.64 -3.08
N ILE A 94 14.30 -4.05 -4.26
CA ILE A 94 13.41 -4.64 -5.27
C ILE A 94 13.88 -6.06 -5.64
N ASP A 95 15.18 -6.26 -5.85
CA ASP A 95 15.73 -7.57 -6.21
C ASP A 95 15.74 -8.58 -5.04
N ALA A 96 15.64 -8.11 -3.80
CA ALA A 96 15.51 -8.95 -2.62
C ALA A 96 14.05 -9.35 -2.33
N GLU A 97 13.08 -8.49 -2.68
CA GLU A 97 11.65 -8.73 -2.45
C GLU A 97 11.02 -9.64 -3.51
N MET A 98 11.43 -9.49 -4.76
CA MET A 98 10.90 -10.26 -5.90
C MET A 98 12.02 -10.90 -6.70
N THR A 99 11.86 -12.17 -7.03
CA THR A 99 12.70 -12.82 -8.03
C THR A 99 12.47 -12.18 -9.42
N PRO A 100 13.44 -12.25 -10.34
CA PRO A 100 13.24 -11.77 -11.71
C PRO A 100 12.04 -12.38 -12.43
N ALA A 101 11.68 -13.62 -12.08
CA ALA A 101 10.52 -14.31 -12.66
C ALA A 101 9.20 -13.75 -12.12
N GLU A 102 9.09 -13.50 -10.83
CA GLU A 102 7.93 -12.88 -10.19
C GLU A 102 7.73 -11.45 -10.71
N PHE A 103 8.82 -10.67 -10.79
CA PHE A 103 8.75 -9.31 -11.34
C PHE A 103 8.26 -9.31 -12.80
N ARG A 104 8.78 -10.24 -13.61
CA ARG A 104 8.34 -10.41 -15.01
C ARG A 104 6.88 -10.81 -15.09
N ALA A 105 6.42 -11.72 -14.23
CA ALA A 105 5.02 -12.13 -14.18
C ALA A 105 4.09 -10.96 -13.86
N ASN A 106 4.45 -10.14 -12.86
CA ASN A 106 3.69 -8.93 -12.49
C ASN A 106 3.65 -7.91 -13.64
N GLU A 107 4.79 -7.60 -14.23
CA GLU A 107 4.85 -6.67 -15.38
C GLU A 107 3.98 -7.14 -16.54
N LEU A 108 4.09 -8.43 -16.91
CA LEU A 108 3.29 -9.00 -18.00
C LEU A 108 1.80 -9.11 -17.66
N GLY A 109 1.47 -9.38 -16.39
CA GLY A 109 0.11 -9.34 -15.87
C GLY A 109 -0.53 -7.96 -16.05
N MET A 110 0.16 -6.90 -15.61
CA MET A 110 -0.31 -5.53 -15.79
C MET A 110 -0.46 -5.14 -17.27
N LYS A 111 0.44 -5.63 -18.15
CA LYS A 111 0.36 -5.41 -19.59
C LYS A 111 -0.83 -6.12 -20.23
N VAL A 112 -1.08 -7.38 -19.87
CA VAL A 112 -2.21 -8.14 -20.46
C VAL A 112 -3.55 -7.63 -19.93
N LEU A 113 -3.62 -7.18 -18.69
CA LEU A 113 -4.80 -6.49 -18.14
C LEU A 113 -5.07 -5.15 -18.84
N GLY A 114 -4.04 -4.51 -19.42
CA GLY A 114 -4.16 -3.19 -20.06
C GLY A 114 -3.89 -2.03 -19.09
N LEU A 115 -3.33 -2.30 -17.92
CA LEU A 115 -2.89 -1.30 -16.94
C LEU A 115 -1.59 -0.63 -17.37
N LEU A 116 -0.71 -1.35 -18.07
CA LEU A 116 0.55 -0.83 -18.62
C LEU A 116 0.60 -0.98 -20.15
N PRO A 117 1.26 -0.05 -20.86
CA PRO A 117 1.61 -0.22 -22.28
C PRO A 117 2.49 -1.45 -22.50
N ARG A 118 2.32 -2.13 -23.64
CA ARG A 118 3.04 -3.38 -23.95
C ARG A 118 4.57 -3.21 -23.96
N ASN A 119 5.07 -2.09 -24.44
CA ASN A 119 6.50 -1.76 -24.54
C ASN A 119 7.06 -1.08 -23.28
N PHE A 120 6.30 -1.02 -22.20
CA PHE A 120 6.71 -0.33 -20.97
C PHE A 120 7.73 -1.15 -20.17
N ASN A 121 8.71 -0.46 -19.57
CA ASN A 121 9.69 -1.05 -18.65
C ASN A 121 9.32 -0.64 -17.21
N LEU A 122 8.71 -1.56 -16.48
CA LEU A 122 8.21 -1.32 -15.14
C LEU A 122 9.35 -1.03 -14.16
N LYS A 123 10.40 -1.89 -14.14
CA LYS A 123 11.51 -1.78 -13.18
C LYS A 123 12.27 -0.46 -13.34
N GLU A 124 12.62 -0.10 -14.56
CA GLU A 124 13.33 1.15 -14.84
C GLU A 124 12.52 2.37 -14.39
N THR A 125 11.22 2.38 -14.68
CA THR A 125 10.36 3.49 -14.30
C THR A 125 10.18 3.54 -12.78
N MET A 126 9.97 2.43 -12.10
CA MET A 126 9.88 2.39 -10.64
C MET A 126 11.15 2.95 -9.99
N VAL A 127 12.33 2.47 -10.39
CA VAL A 127 13.60 2.98 -9.86
C VAL A 127 13.73 4.49 -10.10
N LYS A 128 13.37 4.97 -11.28
CA LYS A 128 13.45 6.39 -11.62
C LYS A 128 12.51 7.24 -10.79
N VAL A 129 11.26 6.82 -10.64
CA VAL A 129 10.25 7.56 -9.86
C VAL A 129 10.61 7.56 -8.38
N TYR A 130 10.92 6.40 -7.79
CA TYR A 130 11.33 6.34 -6.38
C TYR A 130 12.59 7.16 -6.10
N SER A 131 13.59 7.09 -6.99
CA SER A 131 14.81 7.89 -6.83
C SER A 131 14.57 9.40 -6.91
N GLU A 132 13.52 9.85 -7.59
CA GLU A 132 13.14 11.27 -7.63
C GLU A 132 12.29 11.69 -6.44
N GLU A 133 11.36 10.84 -6.00
CA GLU A 133 10.31 11.22 -5.04
C GLU A 133 10.70 11.00 -3.58
N ILE A 134 11.60 10.06 -3.26
CA ILE A 134 11.98 9.77 -1.89
C ILE A 134 12.89 10.87 -1.33
N ALA A 135 12.51 11.44 -0.18
CA ALA A 135 13.31 12.41 0.58
C ALA A 135 14.01 11.76 1.78
N ALA A 136 13.42 10.74 2.36
CA ALA A 136 13.95 9.91 3.44
C ALA A 136 13.25 8.55 3.39
N PHE A 137 13.74 7.57 4.13
CA PHE A 137 13.04 6.30 4.35
C PHE A 137 13.59 5.58 5.57
N TYR A 138 12.73 4.80 6.21
CA TYR A 138 13.11 3.88 7.27
C TYR A 138 13.30 2.47 6.69
N ASP A 139 14.51 1.93 6.85
CA ASP A 139 14.83 0.55 6.46
C ASP A 139 14.47 -0.38 7.62
N THR A 140 13.43 -1.18 7.40
CA THR A 140 12.93 -2.15 8.39
C THR A 140 13.92 -3.28 8.70
N LYS A 141 14.85 -3.59 7.80
CA LYS A 141 15.86 -4.66 7.98
C LYS A 141 17.03 -4.20 8.82
N THR A 142 17.57 -3.01 8.53
CA THR A 142 18.70 -2.42 9.25
C THR A 142 18.29 -1.57 10.44
N LYS A 143 16.99 -1.30 10.61
CA LYS A 143 16.42 -0.42 11.64
C LYS A 143 17.04 0.99 11.61
N THR A 144 17.28 1.48 10.39
CA THR A 144 17.98 2.73 10.13
C THR A 144 17.10 3.69 9.32
N MET A 145 17.02 4.92 9.79
CA MET A 145 16.41 6.03 9.05
C MET A 145 17.47 6.64 8.13
N HIS A 146 17.26 6.61 6.84
CA HIS A 146 18.11 7.22 5.82
C HIS A 146 17.53 8.56 5.39
N LEU A 147 18.32 9.62 5.58
CA LEU A 147 17.99 10.96 5.08
C LEU A 147 18.77 11.24 3.81
N ILE A 148 18.12 11.75 2.79
CA ILE A 148 18.78 12.05 1.52
C ILE A 148 19.36 13.45 1.57
N LYS A 149 20.69 13.54 1.43
CA LYS A 149 21.37 14.81 1.31
C LYS A 149 21.23 15.34 -0.11
N GLU A 150 20.48 16.43 -0.26
CA GLU A 150 20.47 17.16 -1.53
C GLU A 150 21.82 17.87 -1.75
N PRO A 151 22.35 17.85 -2.99
CA PRO A 151 23.57 18.60 -3.31
C PRO A 151 23.33 20.10 -3.10
N ALA A 152 24.26 20.76 -2.43
CA ALA A 152 24.20 22.18 -2.09
C ALA A 152 24.22 23.13 -3.32
N ALA A 153 24.22 22.65 -4.53
CA ALA A 153 24.43 23.42 -5.76
C ALA A 153 23.33 23.23 -6.81
N LYS A 154 22.62 24.32 -7.07
CA LYS A 154 22.37 24.86 -8.43
C LYS A 154 21.41 24.14 -9.37
N THR A 155 20.39 23.46 -8.94
CA THR A 155 19.22 23.32 -9.80
C THR A 155 17.97 23.54 -8.96
N GLU A 156 17.11 24.44 -9.41
CA GLU A 156 15.72 24.50 -8.93
C GLU A 156 15.06 23.17 -9.30
N LYS A 157 15.33 22.14 -8.49
CA LYS A 157 14.67 20.86 -8.65
C LYS A 157 13.20 21.08 -8.29
N ALA A 158 12.31 20.65 -9.17
CA ALA A 158 10.90 20.65 -8.83
C ALA A 158 10.70 19.84 -7.54
N PRO A 159 9.97 20.38 -6.56
CA PRO A 159 9.71 19.66 -5.32
C PRO A 159 8.99 18.34 -5.60
N THR A 160 9.27 17.30 -4.81
CA THR A 160 8.64 15.99 -4.87
C THR A 160 7.14 16.08 -4.54
N PHE A 161 6.38 15.01 -4.80
CA PHE A 161 4.97 14.96 -4.43
C PHE A 161 4.74 15.23 -2.95
N LEU A 162 5.51 14.59 -2.08
CA LEU A 162 5.40 14.76 -0.63
C LEU A 162 5.77 16.19 -0.21
N GLU A 163 6.83 16.74 -0.77
CA GLU A 163 7.28 18.11 -0.52
C GLU A 163 6.21 19.15 -0.95
N ARG A 164 5.49 18.91 -2.04
CA ARG A 164 4.39 19.80 -2.47
C ARG A 164 3.14 19.64 -1.63
N LEU A 165 2.84 18.41 -1.21
CA LEU A 165 1.75 18.15 -0.25
C LEU A 165 1.99 18.91 1.05
N LEU A 166 3.26 19.09 1.44
CA LEU A 166 3.70 19.80 2.63
C LEU A 166 3.93 21.31 2.42
N GLY A 167 3.78 21.84 1.20
CA GLY A 167 3.90 23.26 0.91
C GLY A 167 5.34 23.80 0.83
N LYS A 168 6.29 23.01 0.35
CA LYS A 168 7.75 23.27 0.34
C LYS A 168 8.16 24.60 -0.30
N LYS A 169 9.16 25.22 0.34
CA LYS A 169 10.00 26.31 -0.21
C LYS A 169 11.41 25.79 -0.50
N ALA A 170 12.10 26.38 -1.45
CA ALA A 170 13.48 25.99 -1.77
C ALA A 170 14.46 26.31 -0.62
N GLY A 171 15.29 25.33 -0.23
CA GLY A 171 16.30 25.47 0.84
C GLY A 171 16.02 24.56 2.04
N PHE A 172 16.81 24.72 3.12
CA PHE A 172 16.53 24.03 4.39
C PHE A 172 15.26 24.65 5.00
N ASP A 173 14.17 23.88 5.01
CA ASP A 173 12.93 24.24 5.69
C ASP A 173 12.82 23.45 6.99
N LYS A 174 12.74 24.15 8.13
CA LYS A 174 12.68 23.54 9.45
C LYS A 174 11.41 22.72 9.66
N ASP A 175 10.28 23.18 9.09
CA ASP A 175 9.00 22.50 9.24
C ASP A 175 8.94 21.25 8.38
N GLU A 176 9.50 21.28 7.17
CA GLU A 176 9.68 20.11 6.33
C GLU A 176 10.54 19.04 7.02
N ASN A 177 11.69 19.41 7.54
CA ASN A 177 12.57 18.44 8.23
C ASN A 177 11.89 17.81 9.45
N LYS A 178 11.16 18.59 10.25
CA LYS A 178 10.35 18.07 11.35
C LYS A 178 9.33 17.04 10.87
N THR A 179 8.60 17.37 9.82
CA THR A 179 7.56 16.49 9.27
C THR A 179 8.11 15.20 8.70
N VAL A 180 9.18 15.25 7.92
CA VAL A 180 9.85 14.06 7.38
C VAL A 180 10.35 13.16 8.50
N ILE A 181 11.03 13.74 9.53
CA ILE A 181 11.54 12.97 10.67
C ILE A 181 10.40 12.33 11.48
N ALA A 182 9.30 13.06 11.68
CA ALA A 182 8.11 12.52 12.35
C ALA A 182 7.53 11.32 11.57
N HIS A 183 7.46 11.42 10.24
CA HIS A 183 6.99 10.37 9.34
C HIS A 183 7.84 9.10 9.47
N GLU A 184 9.16 9.22 9.28
CA GLU A 184 10.07 8.08 9.31
C GLU A 184 10.17 7.43 10.70
N LEU A 185 10.14 8.22 11.77
CA LEU A 185 10.12 7.67 13.11
C LEU A 185 8.78 7.01 13.47
N THR A 186 7.69 7.39 12.82
CA THR A 186 6.40 6.67 12.95
C THR A 186 6.51 5.28 12.35
N HIS A 187 7.14 5.12 11.19
CA HIS A 187 7.43 3.79 10.62
C HIS A 187 8.31 2.97 11.56
N ALA A 188 9.36 3.56 12.12
CA ALA A 188 10.25 2.87 13.05
C ALA A 188 9.51 2.40 14.32
N LEU A 189 8.61 3.23 14.85
CA LEU A 189 7.78 2.87 16.01
C LEU A 189 6.81 1.75 15.69
N ALA A 190 6.11 1.84 14.56
CA ALA A 190 5.19 0.81 14.07
C ALA A 190 5.93 -0.52 13.84
N ASP A 191 7.05 -0.50 13.15
CA ASP A 191 7.86 -1.69 12.88
C ASP A 191 8.34 -2.38 14.16
N GLN A 192 8.88 -1.62 15.11
CA GLN A 192 9.36 -2.17 16.37
C GLN A 192 8.25 -2.80 17.21
N ASN A 193 7.00 -2.40 17.03
CA ASN A 193 5.87 -2.90 17.79
C ASN A 193 5.05 -3.98 17.07
N PHE A 194 4.99 -3.94 15.74
CA PHE A 194 4.13 -4.82 14.94
C PHE A 194 4.89 -5.70 13.94
N ASN A 195 6.20 -5.45 13.71
CA ASN A 195 7.04 -6.20 12.77
C ASN A 195 6.52 -6.10 11.32
N LEU A 196 6.72 -4.95 10.69
CA LEU A 196 6.22 -4.64 9.35
C LEU A 196 6.72 -5.63 8.29
N ASP A 197 7.98 -6.06 8.36
CA ASP A 197 8.54 -7.06 7.46
C ASP A 197 7.77 -8.39 7.50
N LYS A 198 7.37 -8.83 8.71
CA LYS A 198 6.59 -10.06 8.85
C LYS A 198 5.19 -9.89 8.28
N MET A 199 4.57 -8.72 8.48
CA MET A 199 3.24 -8.42 7.95
C MET A 199 3.24 -8.43 6.42
N GLN A 200 4.19 -7.75 5.78
CA GLN A 200 4.33 -7.71 4.32
C GLN A 200 4.68 -9.09 3.74
N SER A 201 5.59 -9.82 4.38
CA SER A 201 5.98 -11.15 3.92
C SER A 201 4.83 -12.17 3.95
N ALA A 202 3.85 -12.00 4.84
CA ALA A 202 2.70 -12.89 4.97
C ALA A 202 1.66 -12.74 3.84
N ILE A 203 1.75 -11.68 3.03
CA ILE A 203 0.76 -11.35 2.00
C ILE A 203 1.30 -11.39 0.58
N LYS A 204 2.47 -12.01 0.37
CA LYS A 204 3.07 -12.14 -0.97
C LYS A 204 2.13 -12.77 -1.98
N GLY A 205 2.07 -12.20 -3.19
CA GLY A 205 1.23 -12.66 -4.28
C GLY A 205 -0.23 -12.20 -4.21
N ASP A 206 -0.48 -11.14 -3.43
CA ASP A 206 -1.75 -10.42 -3.33
C ASP A 206 -1.46 -8.92 -3.26
N ASP A 207 -1.32 -8.29 -4.44
CA ASP A 207 -0.91 -6.88 -4.54
C ASP A 207 -2.00 -5.92 -4.01
N ASP A 208 -3.27 -6.30 -4.04
CA ASP A 208 -4.36 -5.49 -3.48
C ASP A 208 -4.25 -5.41 -1.95
N ARG A 209 -4.03 -6.56 -1.31
CA ARG A 209 -3.83 -6.63 0.15
C ARG A 209 -2.54 -5.95 0.58
N ASP A 210 -1.46 -6.06 -0.20
CA ASP A 210 -0.20 -5.37 0.08
C ASP A 210 -0.38 -3.84 0.00
N LEU A 211 -1.11 -3.37 -1.00
CA LEU A 211 -1.44 -1.94 -1.14
C LEU A 211 -2.34 -1.44 0.01
N ALA A 212 -3.26 -2.28 0.49
CA ALA A 212 -4.09 -1.95 1.65
C ALA A 212 -3.27 -1.85 2.95
N LEU A 213 -2.33 -2.78 3.17
CA LEU A 213 -1.39 -2.71 4.30
C LEU A 213 -0.49 -1.47 4.20
N SER A 214 0.04 -1.19 3.01
CA SER A 214 0.82 0.02 2.76
C SER A 214 0.01 1.28 3.05
N ALA A 215 -1.29 1.30 2.75
CA ALA A 215 -2.17 2.43 3.06
C ALA A 215 -2.38 2.61 4.58
N LEU A 216 -2.40 1.55 5.38
CA LEU A 216 -2.40 1.67 6.84
C LEU A 216 -1.08 2.28 7.35
N ILE A 217 0.06 1.79 6.86
CA ILE A 217 1.39 2.20 7.31
C ILE A 217 1.67 3.65 6.94
N GLU A 218 1.50 4.01 5.67
CA GLU A 218 1.74 5.37 5.17
C GLU A 218 0.67 6.37 5.66
N GLY A 219 -0.55 5.89 5.81
CA GLY A 219 -1.65 6.69 6.33
C GLY A 219 -1.43 7.13 7.78
N GLU A 220 -0.92 6.26 8.65
CA GLU A 220 -0.55 6.61 10.02
C GLU A 220 0.60 7.61 10.04
N ALA A 221 1.66 7.36 9.28
CA ALA A 221 2.81 8.26 9.22
C ALA A 221 2.42 9.64 8.69
N THR A 222 1.55 9.69 7.67
CA THR A 222 1.00 10.93 7.12
C THR A 222 0.09 11.65 8.14
N LEU A 223 -0.75 10.92 8.88
CA LEU A 223 -1.59 11.49 9.95
C LEU A 223 -0.73 12.12 11.04
N THR A 224 0.32 11.44 11.48
CA THR A 224 1.27 11.93 12.48
C THR A 224 2.00 13.18 11.98
N MET A 225 2.44 13.16 10.73
CA MET A 225 3.09 14.28 10.06
C MET A 225 2.21 15.53 10.03
N PHE A 226 0.93 15.40 9.65
CA PHE A 226 -0.01 16.52 9.68
C PHE A 226 -0.28 17.01 11.12
N GLY A 227 -0.40 16.08 12.07
CA GLY A 227 -0.52 16.45 13.48
C GLY A 227 0.66 17.28 13.95
N ALA A 228 1.88 16.91 13.59
CA ALA A 228 3.09 17.63 13.98
C ALA A 228 3.16 19.07 13.44
N GLN A 229 2.37 19.41 12.41
CA GLN A 229 2.25 20.77 11.87
C GLN A 229 1.18 21.63 12.57
N MET A 230 0.30 21.03 13.37
CA MET A 230 -0.77 21.77 14.05
C MET A 230 -0.19 22.42 15.31
N GLU A 231 -0.30 23.75 15.42
CA GLU A 231 0.25 24.54 16.56
C GLU A 231 -0.28 24.06 17.93
N ASP A 232 -1.57 23.72 17.99
CA ASP A 232 -2.26 23.32 19.21
C ASP A 232 -2.21 21.81 19.48
N TRP A 233 -1.60 21.03 18.60
CA TRP A 233 -1.60 19.59 18.76
C TRP A 233 -0.63 19.13 19.85
N THR A 234 -1.21 18.55 20.89
CA THR A 234 -0.44 18.10 22.06
C THR A 234 0.21 16.73 21.87
N GLY A 235 -0.22 15.97 20.85
CA GLY A 235 0.23 14.60 20.62
C GLY A 235 -0.46 13.56 21.52
N VAL A 236 -1.08 13.96 22.62
CA VAL A 236 -1.76 13.03 23.55
C VAL A 236 -2.97 12.35 22.88
N GLU A 237 -3.73 13.10 22.11
CA GLU A 237 -4.84 12.57 21.31
C GLU A 237 -4.45 12.54 19.82
N ALA A 238 -5.04 11.61 19.07
CA ALA A 238 -4.89 11.61 17.64
C ALA A 238 -5.46 12.91 17.04
N PRO A 239 -4.83 13.47 15.99
CA PRO A 239 -5.34 14.67 15.36
C PRO A 239 -6.73 14.38 14.80
N LYS A 240 -7.71 15.20 15.16
CA LYS A 240 -9.06 15.11 14.61
C LYS A 240 -9.08 15.73 13.23
N MET A 241 -9.27 14.92 12.22
CA MET A 241 -9.32 15.34 10.83
C MET A 241 -10.71 15.10 10.23
N PRO A 242 -11.22 15.99 9.36
CA PRO A 242 -12.51 15.81 8.71
C PRO A 242 -12.44 14.72 7.63
N ALA A 243 -12.38 13.44 8.03
CA ALA A 243 -12.13 12.30 7.14
C ALA A 243 -13.05 12.30 5.90
N ALA A 244 -14.36 12.51 6.07
CA ALA A 244 -15.31 12.58 4.95
C ALA A 244 -15.07 13.78 4.02
N GLY A 245 -14.58 14.89 4.56
CA GLY A 245 -14.18 16.05 3.76
C GLY A 245 -12.92 15.81 2.96
N LEU A 246 -11.90 15.21 3.61
CA LEU A 246 -10.65 14.79 2.96
C LEU A 246 -10.91 13.75 1.87
N ASP A 247 -11.74 12.74 2.15
CA ASP A 247 -12.13 11.74 1.16
C ASP A 247 -12.70 12.37 -0.11
N ARG A 248 -13.63 13.31 0.04
CA ARG A 248 -14.24 14.00 -1.10
C ARG A 248 -13.21 14.81 -1.89
N VAL A 249 -12.35 15.57 -1.20
CA VAL A 249 -11.29 16.36 -1.83
C VAL A 249 -10.29 15.46 -2.56
N PHE A 250 -9.76 14.45 -1.89
CA PHE A 250 -8.78 13.54 -2.51
C PHE A 250 -9.38 12.72 -3.64
N SER A 251 -10.63 12.29 -3.54
CA SER A 251 -11.32 11.60 -4.65
C SER A 251 -11.39 12.45 -5.91
N LEU A 252 -11.63 13.77 -5.75
CA LEU A 252 -11.66 14.71 -6.87
C LEU A 252 -10.26 15.04 -7.39
N MET A 253 -9.28 15.15 -6.51
CA MET A 253 -7.92 15.58 -6.85
C MET A 253 -7.02 14.44 -7.33
N MET A 254 -7.27 13.18 -6.94
CA MET A 254 -6.42 12.03 -7.23
C MET A 254 -5.97 11.97 -8.70
N PRO A 255 -6.82 12.16 -9.72
CA PRO A 255 -6.38 12.10 -11.12
C PRO A 255 -5.39 13.20 -11.52
N PHE A 256 -5.29 14.27 -10.73
CA PHE A 256 -4.40 15.41 -10.98
C PHE A 256 -3.15 15.39 -10.09
N MET A 257 -3.14 14.58 -9.05
CA MET A 257 -2.03 14.54 -8.08
C MET A 257 -0.67 14.17 -8.70
N PRO A 258 -0.58 13.27 -9.70
CA PRO A 258 0.69 12.99 -10.36
C PRO A 258 1.34 14.23 -10.98
N MET A 259 0.53 15.23 -11.39
CA MET A 259 1.03 16.50 -11.94
C MET A 259 1.76 17.35 -10.88
N ALA A 260 1.53 17.07 -9.60
CA ALA A 260 2.22 17.71 -8.50
C ALA A 260 3.60 17.10 -8.21
N GLY A 261 3.90 15.88 -8.66
CA GLY A 261 5.18 15.20 -8.45
C GLY A 261 6.29 15.64 -9.40
N GLY A 262 7.44 14.97 -9.31
CA GLY A 262 8.58 15.12 -10.21
C GLY A 262 8.27 14.75 -11.66
N ALA A 263 9.25 14.91 -12.53
CA ALA A 263 9.07 14.63 -13.96
C ALA A 263 8.71 13.16 -14.20
N SER A 264 9.38 12.25 -13.53
CA SER A 264 9.17 10.81 -13.70
C SER A 264 7.79 10.37 -13.23
N LEU A 265 7.26 10.92 -12.13
CA LEU A 265 5.92 10.62 -11.65
C LEU A 265 4.83 11.14 -12.61
N ARG A 266 5.05 12.32 -13.20
CA ARG A 266 4.13 12.89 -14.20
C ARG A 266 4.08 12.10 -15.50
N GLU A 267 5.20 11.53 -15.90
CA GLU A 267 5.35 10.75 -17.15
C GLU A 267 4.97 9.28 -16.96
N ALA A 268 4.90 8.81 -15.71
CA ALA A 268 4.53 7.43 -15.39
C ALA A 268 3.08 7.11 -15.82
N PRO A 269 2.81 5.87 -16.23
CA PRO A 269 1.44 5.42 -16.43
C PRO A 269 0.57 5.68 -15.20
N VAL A 270 -0.69 6.01 -15.43
CA VAL A 270 -1.65 6.41 -14.36
C VAL A 270 -1.71 5.37 -13.24
N VAL A 271 -1.66 4.09 -13.58
CA VAL A 271 -1.68 3.03 -12.55
C VAL A 271 -0.48 3.13 -11.62
N LEU A 272 0.72 3.39 -12.12
CA LEU A 272 1.90 3.52 -11.26
C LEU A 272 1.83 4.77 -10.39
N SER A 273 1.56 5.92 -11.01
CA SER A 273 1.50 7.18 -10.27
C SER A 273 0.40 7.19 -9.20
N GLU A 274 -0.78 6.67 -9.49
CA GLU A 274 -1.86 6.63 -8.50
C GLU A 274 -1.66 5.55 -7.44
N THR A 275 -1.11 4.38 -7.78
CA THR A 275 -0.76 3.34 -6.79
C THR A 275 0.30 3.85 -5.81
N MET A 276 1.26 4.65 -6.27
CA MET A 276 2.27 5.26 -5.38
C MET A 276 1.71 6.34 -4.45
N ILE A 277 0.69 7.08 -4.89
CA ILE A 277 0.07 8.16 -4.12
C ILE A 277 -1.02 7.64 -3.17
N PHE A 278 -1.67 6.55 -3.53
CA PHE A 278 -2.80 5.96 -2.82
C PHE A 278 -2.53 5.71 -1.33
N PRO A 279 -1.43 5.09 -0.91
CA PRO A 279 -1.13 4.82 0.48
C PRO A 279 -1.14 6.08 1.35
N TYR A 280 -0.60 7.18 0.86
CA TYR A 280 -0.52 8.44 1.60
C TYR A 280 -1.90 9.09 1.77
N LEU A 281 -2.62 9.30 0.67
CA LEU A 281 -3.86 10.06 0.70
C LEU A 281 -5.06 9.24 1.20
N ARG A 282 -5.22 8.04 0.68
CA ARG A 282 -6.32 7.16 1.10
C ARG A 282 -6.06 6.54 2.44
N GLY A 283 -4.79 6.21 2.72
CA GLY A 283 -4.37 5.78 4.04
C GLY A 283 -4.61 6.85 5.10
N LEU A 284 -4.30 8.13 4.82
CA LEU A 284 -4.63 9.24 5.72
C LEU A 284 -6.14 9.30 6.03
N VAL A 285 -7.01 9.19 5.01
CA VAL A 285 -8.47 9.19 5.21
C VAL A 285 -8.91 8.02 6.07
N PHE A 286 -8.40 6.82 5.78
CA PHE A 286 -8.68 5.60 6.53
C PHE A 286 -8.23 5.73 8.00
N CYS A 287 -6.98 6.13 8.23
CA CYS A 287 -6.44 6.33 9.58
C CYS A 287 -7.18 7.44 10.34
N ALA A 288 -7.55 8.54 9.67
CA ALA A 288 -8.34 9.61 10.28
C ALA A 288 -9.75 9.12 10.65
N HIS A 289 -10.38 8.28 9.81
CA HIS A 289 -11.66 7.68 10.14
C HIS A 289 -11.56 6.84 11.41
N LEU A 290 -10.57 5.96 11.50
CA LEU A 290 -10.36 5.10 12.67
C LEU A 290 -10.07 5.93 13.94
N THR A 291 -9.19 6.92 13.83
CA THR A 291 -8.76 7.71 14.99
C THR A 291 -9.81 8.70 15.47
N ASN A 292 -10.67 9.21 14.61
CA ASN A 292 -11.79 10.08 15.00
C ASN A 292 -12.74 9.38 15.97
N GLU A 293 -12.88 8.05 15.85
CA GLU A 293 -13.77 7.24 16.68
C GLU A 293 -13.06 6.61 17.88
N GLY A 294 -11.88 6.02 17.65
CA GLY A 294 -11.18 5.21 18.64
C GLY A 294 -9.81 5.72 19.06
N GLY A 295 -9.41 6.92 18.63
CA GLY A 295 -8.10 7.48 18.94
C GLY A 295 -6.94 6.60 18.45
N TRP A 296 -5.77 6.78 19.02
CA TRP A 296 -4.57 6.01 18.66
C TRP A 296 -4.69 4.50 18.87
N SER A 297 -5.57 4.06 19.80
CA SER A 297 -5.79 2.62 20.05
C SER A 297 -6.43 1.92 18.86
N ALA A 298 -7.25 2.62 18.08
CA ALA A 298 -7.85 2.06 16.87
C ALA A 298 -6.82 1.72 15.80
N LEU A 299 -5.77 2.55 15.65
CA LEU A 299 -4.66 2.22 14.77
C LEU A 299 -3.84 1.02 15.26
N SER A 300 -3.59 0.94 16.58
CA SER A 300 -2.91 -0.25 17.14
C SER A 300 -3.70 -1.53 16.90
N GLU A 301 -5.03 -1.46 16.94
CA GLU A 301 -5.86 -2.59 16.57
C GLU A 301 -5.83 -2.89 15.08
N ALA A 302 -5.77 -1.85 14.22
CA ALA A 302 -5.63 -2.03 12.78
C ALA A 302 -4.32 -2.72 12.39
N TYR A 303 -3.23 -2.53 13.11
CA TYR A 303 -2.01 -3.32 12.90
C TYR A 303 -2.13 -4.78 13.34
N ARG A 304 -2.98 -5.10 14.33
CA ARG A 304 -3.24 -6.49 14.74
C ARG A 304 -4.21 -7.19 13.80
N ARG A 305 -5.07 -6.42 13.16
CA ARG A 305 -6.08 -6.88 12.21
C ARG A 305 -6.03 -5.97 10.97
N PRO A 306 -4.98 -6.08 10.13
CA PRO A 306 -4.79 -5.15 9.02
C PRO A 306 -5.93 -5.24 8.00
N PRO A 307 -6.20 -4.15 7.27
CA PRO A 307 -7.18 -4.19 6.18
C PRO A 307 -6.79 -5.28 5.18
N LEU A 308 -7.78 -5.97 4.64
CA LEU A 308 -7.60 -7.14 3.78
C LEU A 308 -7.69 -6.79 2.29
N SER A 309 -8.13 -5.56 1.95
CA SER A 309 -8.29 -5.12 0.57
C SER A 309 -8.22 -3.59 0.46
N THR A 310 -7.94 -3.10 -0.74
CA THR A 310 -8.06 -1.67 -1.03
C THR A 310 -9.51 -1.18 -0.94
N GLU A 311 -10.49 -2.06 -1.11
CA GLU A 311 -11.89 -1.75 -0.88
C GLU A 311 -12.12 -1.26 0.57
N GLN A 312 -11.56 -1.96 1.57
CA GLN A 312 -11.69 -1.56 2.98
C GLN A 312 -10.98 -0.22 3.28
N ILE A 313 -9.99 0.15 2.49
CA ILE A 313 -9.34 1.48 2.56
C ILE A 313 -10.22 2.56 1.93
N LEU A 314 -10.86 2.24 0.79
CA LEU A 314 -11.76 3.15 0.06
C LEU A 314 -13.09 3.35 0.79
N HIS A 315 -13.54 2.32 1.51
CA HIS A 315 -14.79 2.23 2.25
C HIS A 315 -14.54 1.81 3.70
N PRO A 316 -14.04 2.71 4.57
CA PRO A 316 -13.65 2.37 5.94
C PRO A 316 -14.78 1.73 6.77
N GLU A 317 -16.04 1.97 6.42
CA GLU A 317 -17.20 1.31 7.02
C GLU A 317 -17.21 -0.21 6.76
N LYS A 318 -16.68 -0.69 5.64
CA LYS A 318 -16.51 -2.11 5.32
C LYS A 318 -15.39 -2.79 6.12
N TYR A 319 -14.51 -1.99 6.71
CA TYR A 319 -13.49 -2.51 7.62
C TYR A 319 -14.03 -2.66 9.06
N LYS A 320 -14.85 -1.73 9.55
CA LYS A 320 -15.19 -1.61 10.97
C LYS A 320 -16.67 -1.74 11.28
N GLU A 321 -17.55 -0.87 10.73
CA GLU A 321 -18.95 -0.77 11.12
C GLU A 321 -19.80 -1.90 10.53
N LYS A 322 -19.49 -2.27 9.31
CA LYS A 322 -20.12 -3.36 8.57
C LYS A 322 -19.01 -4.20 7.92
N PRO A 323 -18.29 -5.01 8.73
CA PRO A 323 -17.16 -5.76 8.21
C PRO A 323 -17.55 -6.58 6.99
N ASP A 324 -16.84 -6.32 5.91
CA ASP A 324 -16.98 -6.97 4.60
C ASP A 324 -15.60 -7.47 4.18
N PRO A 325 -15.20 -8.67 4.62
CA PRO A 325 -13.92 -9.24 4.25
C PRO A 325 -13.99 -9.77 2.81
N PRO A 326 -12.94 -9.53 1.99
CA PRO A 326 -12.95 -10.01 0.63
C PRO A 326 -12.92 -11.54 0.54
N THR A 327 -13.38 -12.05 -0.58
CA THR A 327 -13.34 -13.47 -0.92
C THR A 327 -12.02 -13.83 -1.59
N ALA A 328 -11.23 -14.69 -0.97
CA ALA A 328 -10.06 -15.32 -1.57
C ALA A 328 -10.47 -16.33 -2.64
N ILE A 329 -9.87 -16.22 -3.82
CA ILE A 329 -10.15 -17.07 -4.97
C ILE A 329 -8.97 -18.01 -5.23
N ASP A 330 -9.22 -19.31 -5.29
CA ASP A 330 -8.28 -20.28 -5.81
C ASP A 330 -8.77 -20.85 -7.14
N LEU A 331 -8.09 -20.46 -8.21
CA LEU A 331 -8.40 -20.91 -9.59
C LEU A 331 -8.11 -22.38 -9.83
N GLY A 332 -7.50 -23.08 -8.88
CA GLY A 332 -7.05 -24.46 -9.06
C GLY A 332 -6.07 -24.61 -10.23
N LYS A 333 -6.08 -25.77 -10.89
CA LYS A 333 -5.23 -26.03 -12.05
C LYS A 333 -5.88 -25.50 -13.32
N LEU A 334 -5.15 -24.66 -14.06
CA LEU A 334 -5.54 -24.14 -15.36
C LEU A 334 -4.72 -24.82 -16.47
N GLU A 335 -5.37 -25.49 -17.39
CA GLU A 335 -4.71 -26.20 -18.51
C GLU A 335 -4.85 -25.38 -19.79
N ALA A 336 -3.83 -24.57 -20.07
CA ALA A 336 -3.81 -23.69 -21.25
C ALA A 336 -3.37 -24.39 -22.55
N GLY A 337 -3.01 -25.68 -22.49
CA GLY A 337 -2.59 -26.46 -23.64
C GLY A 337 -1.07 -26.40 -23.89
N GLU A 338 -0.64 -27.13 -24.92
CA GLU A 338 0.78 -27.25 -25.26
C GLU A 338 1.41 -25.92 -25.64
N GLY A 339 2.62 -25.68 -25.16
CA GLY A 339 3.38 -24.44 -25.41
C GLY A 339 2.99 -23.25 -24.57
N TRP A 340 1.98 -23.37 -23.68
CA TRP A 340 1.64 -22.32 -22.72
C TRP A 340 2.25 -22.60 -21.34
N LYS A 341 2.76 -21.57 -20.72
CA LYS A 341 3.34 -21.61 -19.36
C LYS A 341 2.67 -20.55 -18.50
N GLU A 342 2.11 -20.95 -17.37
CA GLU A 342 1.69 -20.02 -16.34
C GLU A 342 2.91 -19.33 -15.72
N LEU A 343 2.91 -18.01 -15.69
CA LEU A 343 3.99 -17.19 -15.14
C LEU A 343 3.75 -16.83 -13.68
N GLY A 344 2.50 -16.54 -13.31
CA GLY A 344 2.12 -16.16 -11.96
C GLY A 344 0.65 -15.82 -11.84
N ARG A 345 0.26 -15.60 -10.60
CA ARG A 345 -1.12 -15.22 -10.20
C ARG A 345 -1.07 -14.02 -9.28
N ASN A 346 -2.08 -13.13 -9.39
CA ASN A 346 -2.19 -11.99 -8.49
C ASN A 346 -3.65 -11.51 -8.39
N VAL A 347 -3.89 -10.46 -7.62
CA VAL A 347 -5.18 -9.81 -7.38
C VAL A 347 -5.13 -8.39 -7.96
N VAL A 348 -6.21 -7.95 -8.60
CA VAL A 348 -6.33 -6.58 -9.13
C VAL A 348 -6.86 -5.62 -8.06
N GLY A 349 -7.96 -5.99 -7.40
CA GLY A 349 -8.60 -5.20 -6.36
C GLY A 349 -9.39 -3.98 -6.85
N GLU A 350 -10.22 -3.41 -5.99
CA GLU A 350 -11.12 -2.31 -6.34
C GLU A 350 -10.37 -1.06 -6.82
N MET A 351 -9.25 -0.72 -6.19
CA MET A 351 -8.49 0.48 -6.53
C MET A 351 -7.96 0.44 -7.96
N GLN A 352 -7.30 -0.64 -8.36
CA GLN A 352 -6.75 -0.77 -9.71
C GLN A 352 -7.85 -0.95 -10.76
N LEU A 353 -8.96 -1.62 -10.41
CA LEU A 353 -10.16 -1.69 -11.24
C LEU A 353 -10.74 -0.31 -11.53
N GLY A 354 -10.82 0.54 -10.52
CA GLY A 354 -11.27 1.93 -10.68
C GLY A 354 -10.41 2.74 -11.64
N ILE A 355 -9.09 2.47 -11.68
CA ILE A 355 -8.18 3.07 -12.65
C ILE A 355 -8.40 2.50 -14.04
N LEU A 356 -8.42 1.17 -14.16
CA LEU A 356 -8.59 0.43 -15.42
C LEU A 356 -9.87 0.87 -16.14
N LEU A 357 -10.97 0.94 -15.41
CA LEU A 357 -12.29 1.25 -15.94
C LEU A 357 -12.64 2.74 -15.91
N ARG A 358 -11.71 3.64 -15.60
CA ARG A 358 -11.99 5.07 -15.41
C ARG A 358 -12.85 5.71 -16.49
N ARG A 359 -12.65 5.34 -17.76
CA ARG A 359 -13.41 5.82 -18.91
C ARG A 359 -14.60 4.93 -19.29
N HIS A 360 -14.83 3.84 -18.58
CA HIS A 360 -15.77 2.78 -18.89
C HIS A 360 -16.65 2.39 -17.70
N GLY A 361 -17.20 3.37 -17.00
CA GLY A 361 -17.99 3.21 -15.79
C GLY A 361 -17.24 3.63 -14.51
N GLY A 362 -15.91 3.61 -14.55
CA GLY A 362 -15.05 4.12 -13.47
C GLY A 362 -15.31 3.46 -12.13
N LYS A 363 -15.39 4.26 -11.08
CA LYS A 363 -15.64 3.79 -9.71
C LYS A 363 -16.91 2.96 -9.58
N LYS A 364 -17.96 3.26 -10.36
CA LYS A 364 -19.21 2.52 -10.30
C LYS A 364 -19.04 1.09 -10.82
N ALA A 365 -18.24 0.89 -11.86
CA ALA A 365 -17.96 -0.44 -12.40
C ALA A 365 -16.95 -1.24 -11.57
N ALA A 366 -16.29 -0.63 -10.60
CA ALA A 366 -15.38 -1.28 -9.66
C ALA A 366 -16.01 -1.50 -8.27
N ALA A 367 -17.05 -0.74 -7.93
CA ALA A 367 -17.72 -0.81 -6.63
C ALA A 367 -18.43 -2.15 -6.44
N GLY A 368 -18.46 -2.64 -5.20
CA GLY A 368 -19.02 -3.95 -4.87
C GLY A 368 -18.11 -5.10 -5.29
N TRP A 369 -16.82 -4.83 -5.51
CA TRP A 369 -15.81 -5.86 -5.66
C TRP A 369 -15.69 -6.66 -4.35
N ASP A 370 -15.86 -7.97 -4.41
CA ASP A 370 -15.75 -8.87 -3.26
C ASP A 370 -14.49 -9.75 -3.32
N GLY A 371 -13.89 -9.85 -4.51
CA GLY A 371 -12.64 -10.60 -4.67
C GLY A 371 -12.33 -10.92 -6.12
N ASP A 372 -11.06 -11.08 -6.43
CA ASP A 372 -10.62 -11.55 -7.74
C ASP A 372 -9.33 -12.35 -7.66
N ARG A 373 -9.04 -13.08 -8.73
CA ARG A 373 -7.76 -13.71 -8.97
C ARG A 373 -7.51 -13.82 -10.47
N PHE A 374 -6.35 -13.38 -10.92
CA PHE A 374 -5.93 -13.63 -12.29
C PHE A 374 -4.69 -14.52 -12.36
N ALA A 375 -4.56 -15.22 -13.48
CA ALA A 375 -3.36 -15.96 -13.87
C ALA A 375 -2.89 -15.43 -15.23
N VAL A 376 -1.60 -15.16 -15.34
CA VAL A 376 -0.96 -14.73 -16.58
C VAL A 376 -0.13 -15.86 -17.19
N PHE A 377 -0.25 -15.99 -18.51
CA PHE A 377 0.40 -17.05 -19.28
C PHE A 377 1.27 -16.46 -20.38
N GLU A 378 2.36 -17.15 -20.65
CA GLU A 378 3.20 -16.95 -21.84
C GLU A 378 3.07 -18.16 -22.75
N GLY A 379 2.78 -17.90 -23.99
CA GLY A 379 2.60 -18.92 -25.03
C GLY A 379 3.62 -18.81 -26.15
N PRO A 380 3.47 -19.61 -27.24
CA PRO A 380 4.35 -19.57 -28.39
C PRO A 380 4.44 -18.18 -29.03
N ASN A 381 5.66 -17.79 -29.47
CA ASN A 381 5.94 -16.48 -30.08
C ASN A 381 5.64 -15.30 -29.14
N ASP A 382 5.98 -15.42 -27.86
CA ASP A 382 5.79 -14.41 -26.80
C ASP A 382 4.30 -13.96 -26.66
N ARG A 383 3.36 -14.82 -27.00
CA ARG A 383 1.94 -14.54 -26.79
C ARG A 383 1.63 -14.52 -25.31
N LEU A 384 0.78 -13.57 -24.90
CA LEU A 384 0.28 -13.49 -23.54
C LEU A 384 -1.15 -14.00 -23.47
N GLY A 385 -1.46 -14.72 -22.40
CA GLY A 385 -2.80 -15.15 -22.04
C GLY A 385 -3.18 -14.70 -20.65
N LEU A 386 -4.45 -14.45 -20.44
CA LEU A 386 -5.06 -14.06 -19.17
C LEU A 386 -6.24 -14.98 -18.88
N VAL A 387 -6.28 -15.50 -17.65
CA VAL A 387 -7.49 -16.05 -17.04
C VAL A 387 -7.76 -15.27 -15.78
N TRP A 388 -8.91 -14.62 -15.70
CA TRP A 388 -9.26 -13.76 -14.58
C TRP A 388 -10.67 -14.06 -14.10
N PHE A 389 -10.80 -14.38 -12.84
CA PHE A 389 -12.07 -14.60 -12.16
C PHE A 389 -12.29 -13.48 -11.15
N SER A 390 -13.47 -12.91 -11.11
CA SER A 390 -13.89 -11.94 -10.09
C SER A 390 -15.26 -12.30 -9.53
N THR A 391 -15.49 -11.97 -8.25
CA THR A 391 -16.78 -12.11 -7.57
C THR A 391 -17.18 -10.76 -6.97
N TRP A 392 -18.49 -10.53 -6.80
CA TRP A 392 -19.07 -9.22 -6.55
C TRP A 392 -20.14 -9.31 -5.46
N ASP A 393 -20.37 -8.24 -4.71
CA ASP A 393 -21.39 -8.16 -3.66
C ASP A 393 -22.80 -8.48 -4.18
N SER A 394 -23.07 -8.06 -5.40
CA SER A 394 -24.36 -8.34 -6.05
C SER A 394 -24.24 -8.68 -7.53
N GLY A 395 -25.30 -9.31 -8.08
CA GLY A 395 -25.40 -9.55 -9.51
C GLY A 395 -25.55 -8.26 -10.34
N GLU A 396 -25.90 -7.12 -9.72
CA GLU A 396 -25.90 -5.82 -10.40
C GLU A 396 -24.48 -5.29 -10.53
N ASP A 397 -23.67 -5.34 -9.46
CA ASP A 397 -22.27 -4.92 -9.48
C ASP A 397 -21.47 -5.75 -10.49
N ALA A 398 -21.67 -7.08 -10.50
CA ALA A 398 -21.09 -7.96 -11.52
C ALA A 398 -21.48 -7.55 -12.95
N ARG A 399 -22.72 -7.09 -13.16
CA ARG A 399 -23.21 -6.60 -14.46
C ARG A 399 -22.60 -5.25 -14.85
N GLU A 400 -22.41 -4.37 -13.89
CA GLU A 400 -21.76 -3.06 -14.09
C GLU A 400 -20.30 -3.26 -14.50
N PHE A 401 -19.59 -4.15 -13.81
CA PHE A 401 -18.25 -4.56 -14.22
C PHE A 401 -18.21 -5.19 -15.61
N GLU A 402 -19.04 -6.19 -15.88
CA GLU A 402 -19.11 -6.87 -17.18
C GLU A 402 -19.28 -5.87 -18.34
N ARG A 403 -20.18 -4.89 -18.19
CA ARG A 403 -20.37 -3.82 -19.19
C ARG A 403 -19.15 -2.92 -19.32
N GLY A 404 -18.64 -2.43 -18.20
CA GLY A 404 -17.47 -1.54 -18.17
C GLY A 404 -16.25 -2.21 -18.80
N TYR A 405 -15.99 -3.46 -18.44
CA TYR A 405 -14.86 -4.21 -18.97
C TYR A 405 -15.04 -4.57 -20.45
N THR A 406 -16.26 -4.91 -20.88
CA THR A 406 -16.58 -5.12 -22.30
C THR A 406 -16.32 -3.87 -23.14
N ASP A 407 -16.71 -2.70 -22.64
CA ASP A 407 -16.45 -1.42 -23.32
C ASP A 407 -14.96 -1.06 -23.32
N PHE A 408 -14.26 -1.33 -22.21
CA PHE A 408 -12.81 -1.18 -22.13
C PHE A 408 -12.09 -2.06 -23.16
N GLN A 409 -12.48 -3.32 -23.30
CA GLN A 409 -11.87 -4.24 -24.27
C GLN A 409 -11.98 -3.74 -25.72
N LYS A 410 -13.08 -3.13 -26.10
CA LYS A 410 -13.24 -2.52 -27.45
C LYS A 410 -12.19 -1.44 -27.68
N THR A 411 -11.92 -0.60 -26.66
CA THR A 411 -10.91 0.45 -26.73
C THR A 411 -9.50 -0.12 -26.76
N LYS A 412 -9.23 -1.14 -25.93
CA LYS A 412 -7.93 -1.83 -25.85
C LYS A 412 -7.57 -2.45 -27.20
N VAL A 413 -8.49 -3.19 -27.82
CA VAL A 413 -8.28 -3.81 -29.13
C VAL A 413 -8.06 -2.77 -30.24
N SER A 414 -8.80 -1.65 -30.21
CA SER A 414 -8.64 -0.56 -31.18
C SER A 414 -7.26 0.11 -31.05
N ALA A 415 -6.82 0.39 -29.82
CA ALA A 415 -5.52 1.01 -29.55
C ALA A 415 -4.33 0.09 -29.97
N GLU A 416 -4.50 -1.22 -29.79
CA GLU A 416 -3.52 -2.21 -30.24
C GLU A 416 -3.45 -2.31 -31.78
N ALA A 417 -4.55 -2.04 -32.48
CA ALA A 417 -4.60 -2.06 -33.94
C ALA A 417 -4.00 -0.81 -34.60
N ASP A 418 -4.11 0.36 -33.94
CA ASP A 418 -3.77 1.66 -34.57
C ASP A 418 -2.33 2.12 -34.37
N GLY A 419 -1.58 1.61 -33.41
CA GLY A 419 -0.38 2.33 -32.99
C GLY A 419 0.92 1.55 -32.85
N ALA A 420 0.90 0.24 -32.89
CA ALA A 420 2.05 -0.54 -32.50
C ALA A 420 2.26 -1.80 -33.32
N ALA A 421 2.06 -1.69 -34.62
CA ALA A 421 2.02 -2.82 -35.56
C ALA A 421 3.27 -3.72 -35.55
N ASP A 422 4.39 -3.29 -34.99
CA ASP A 422 5.66 -4.03 -35.08
C ASP A 422 6.13 -4.68 -33.77
N ALA A 423 5.50 -4.41 -32.63
CA ALA A 423 5.90 -5.00 -31.35
C ALA A 423 4.77 -5.63 -30.55
N VAL A 424 3.56 -5.34 -30.89
CA VAL A 424 2.41 -5.96 -30.26
C VAL A 424 2.13 -7.23 -31.04
N GLN A 425 2.26 -8.32 -30.33
CA GLN A 425 1.61 -9.53 -30.63
C GLN A 425 0.39 -9.26 -31.53
N LYS A 426 0.44 -9.72 -32.76
CA LYS A 426 -0.81 -10.01 -33.47
C LYS A 426 -1.59 -10.91 -32.51
N LEU A 427 -2.47 -10.31 -31.70
CA LEU A 427 -3.61 -11.07 -31.20
C LEU A 427 -4.07 -11.79 -32.46
N ALA A 428 -3.94 -13.10 -32.48
CA ALA A 428 -4.42 -13.83 -33.62
C ALA A 428 -5.81 -13.25 -33.84
N LYS A 429 -6.18 -12.87 -35.07
CA LYS A 429 -7.46 -12.24 -35.38
C LYS A 429 -8.65 -13.00 -34.80
N ASP A 430 -8.39 -14.18 -34.28
CA ASP A 430 -9.33 -15.15 -33.72
C ASP A 430 -9.36 -15.17 -32.17
N ALA A 431 -8.48 -14.46 -31.46
CA ALA A 431 -8.47 -14.43 -29.99
C ALA A 431 -9.25 -13.22 -29.44
N VAL A 432 -10.54 -13.18 -29.71
CA VAL A 432 -11.44 -12.21 -29.11
C VAL A 432 -11.52 -12.50 -27.60
N PRO A 433 -11.32 -11.47 -26.72
CA PRO A 433 -11.50 -11.67 -25.30
C PRO A 433 -12.88 -12.24 -24.98
N HIS A 434 -12.91 -13.30 -24.20
CA HIS A 434 -14.16 -13.90 -23.73
C HIS A 434 -14.49 -13.37 -22.35
N ILE A 435 -15.70 -12.85 -22.19
CA ILE A 435 -16.23 -12.35 -20.92
C ILE A 435 -17.54 -13.08 -20.66
N GLU A 436 -17.64 -13.76 -19.53
CA GLU A 436 -18.84 -14.51 -19.16
C GLU A 436 -19.19 -14.26 -17.70
N ARG A 437 -20.47 -13.98 -17.43
CA ARG A 437 -21.00 -13.78 -16.08
C ARG A 437 -21.97 -14.89 -15.71
N ARG A 438 -21.79 -15.45 -14.50
CA ARG A 438 -22.72 -16.40 -13.85
C ARG A 438 -23.09 -15.87 -12.47
N GLY A 439 -24.26 -15.25 -12.34
CA GLY A 439 -24.70 -14.66 -11.09
C GLY A 439 -23.84 -13.47 -10.66
N HIS A 440 -23.12 -13.63 -9.56
CA HIS A 440 -22.19 -12.64 -9.00
C HIS A 440 -20.75 -12.78 -9.53
N ASP A 441 -20.48 -13.82 -10.31
CA ASP A 441 -19.14 -14.15 -10.75
C ASP A 441 -18.94 -13.75 -12.21
N VAL A 442 -17.78 -13.20 -12.53
CA VAL A 442 -17.37 -12.86 -13.89
C VAL A 442 -16.01 -13.49 -14.20
N VAL A 443 -15.93 -14.16 -15.34
CA VAL A 443 -14.69 -14.74 -15.87
C VAL A 443 -14.30 -14.01 -17.14
N VAL A 444 -13.03 -13.66 -17.24
CA VAL A 444 -12.39 -13.11 -18.44
C VAL A 444 -11.28 -14.07 -18.88
N VAL A 445 -11.31 -14.48 -20.14
CA VAL A 445 -10.23 -15.27 -20.75
C VAL A 445 -9.78 -14.57 -22.02
N GLU A 446 -8.49 -14.32 -22.14
CA GLU A 446 -7.91 -13.56 -23.25
C GLU A 446 -6.63 -14.22 -23.77
N GLY A 447 -6.39 -14.18 -25.08
CA GLY A 447 -5.13 -14.57 -25.71
C GLY A 447 -5.05 -16.03 -26.18
N PHE A 448 -6.05 -16.87 -25.91
CA PHE A 448 -6.07 -18.30 -26.24
C PHE A 448 -6.91 -18.60 -27.51
N SER A 449 -6.80 -19.84 -28.00
CA SER A 449 -7.70 -20.33 -29.06
C SER A 449 -9.12 -20.46 -28.52
N PRO A 450 -10.17 -20.45 -29.39
CA PRO A 450 -11.56 -20.64 -28.95
C PRO A 450 -11.80 -21.93 -28.15
N GLU A 451 -11.15 -23.02 -28.51
CA GLU A 451 -11.24 -24.31 -27.81
C GLU A 451 -10.62 -24.23 -26.40
N THR A 452 -9.41 -23.70 -26.31
CA THR A 452 -8.72 -23.50 -25.04
C THR A 452 -9.48 -22.53 -24.15
N THR A 453 -10.06 -21.46 -24.73
CA THR A 453 -10.86 -20.47 -24.03
C THR A 453 -12.03 -21.12 -23.31
N GLY A 454 -12.81 -21.96 -23.99
CA GLY A 454 -13.95 -22.68 -23.40
C GLY A 454 -13.52 -23.56 -22.21
N THR A 455 -12.41 -24.29 -22.37
CA THR A 455 -11.86 -25.14 -21.31
C THR A 455 -11.43 -24.29 -20.07
N LEU A 456 -10.76 -23.16 -20.31
CA LEU A 456 -10.30 -22.28 -19.24
C LEU A 456 -11.45 -21.54 -18.54
N VAL A 457 -12.50 -21.15 -19.27
CA VAL A 457 -13.72 -20.55 -18.69
C VAL A 457 -14.38 -21.54 -17.73
N ASP A 458 -14.59 -22.78 -18.17
CA ASP A 458 -15.19 -23.81 -17.31
C ASP A 458 -14.29 -24.17 -16.12
N ALA A 459 -12.97 -24.14 -16.28
CA ALA A 459 -12.02 -24.32 -15.19
C ALA A 459 -12.11 -23.17 -14.18
N ALA A 460 -12.12 -21.92 -14.66
CA ALA A 460 -12.21 -20.73 -13.81
C ALA A 460 -13.52 -20.69 -13.00
N PHE A 461 -14.66 -21.05 -13.58
CA PHE A 461 -15.92 -21.14 -12.82
C PHE A 461 -15.98 -22.29 -11.80
N ARG A 462 -14.98 -23.17 -11.76
CA ARG A 462 -14.79 -24.15 -10.68
C ARG A 462 -13.87 -23.67 -9.58
N ALA A 463 -13.43 -22.41 -9.64
CA ALA A 463 -12.61 -21.80 -8.57
C ALA A 463 -13.26 -21.99 -7.20
N SER A 464 -12.44 -22.28 -6.20
CA SER A 464 -12.92 -22.26 -4.82
C SER A 464 -12.90 -20.85 -4.28
N LYS A 465 -13.89 -20.53 -3.45
CA LYS A 465 -14.08 -19.24 -2.81
C LYS A 465 -14.07 -19.41 -1.31
N THR A 466 -13.30 -18.60 -0.61
CA THR A 466 -13.21 -18.61 0.86
C THR A 466 -13.17 -17.18 1.37
N GLU A 467 -14.07 -16.83 2.28
CA GLU A 467 -14.01 -15.52 2.93
C GLU A 467 -12.66 -15.35 3.65
N MET A 468 -11.98 -14.24 3.40
CA MET A 468 -10.69 -13.98 4.03
C MET A 468 -10.88 -13.68 5.51
N THR A 469 -9.98 -14.19 6.32
CA THR A 469 -9.96 -13.94 7.75
C THR A 469 -8.62 -13.38 8.16
N HIS A 470 -8.61 -12.61 9.25
CA HIS A 470 -7.36 -12.28 9.93
C HIS A 470 -6.88 -13.55 10.64
N GLU A 471 -5.86 -14.21 10.11
CA GLU A 471 -5.18 -15.27 10.85
C GLU A 471 -4.62 -14.67 12.13
N THR A 472 -5.14 -15.12 13.27
CA THR A 472 -4.49 -14.85 14.55
C THR A 472 -3.16 -15.59 14.50
N PRO A 473 -2.00 -14.92 14.66
CA PRO A 473 -0.73 -15.63 14.73
C PRO A 473 -0.84 -16.71 15.79
N SER A 474 -0.60 -17.97 15.39
CA SER A 474 -0.65 -19.07 16.33
C SER A 474 0.28 -18.74 17.50
N LYS A 475 -0.19 -18.95 18.74
CA LYS A 475 0.57 -18.67 19.98
C LYS A 475 1.82 -19.54 20.17
N ASP A 476 2.28 -20.20 19.14
CA ASP A 476 3.30 -21.27 19.20
C ASP A 476 4.62 -20.93 18.47
N GLU A 477 5.13 -19.72 18.61
CA GLU A 477 6.54 -19.44 18.29
C GLU A 477 7.19 -18.49 19.31
N SER A 478 6.97 -18.75 20.59
CA SER A 478 7.84 -18.24 21.65
C SER A 478 8.68 -19.41 22.20
N LYS A 479 9.72 -19.78 21.47
CA LYS A 479 10.86 -20.52 22.05
C LYS A 479 12.16 -20.02 21.46
#